data_ecffdaec35edc22f44887182ee942da3
#
_entry.id   ecffdaec35edc22f44887182ee942da3
#
_cell.length_a   1.000
_cell.length_b   1.000
_cell.length_c   1.000
_cell.angle_alpha   90.00
_cell.angle_beta   90.00
_cell.angle_gamma   90.00
#
_symmetry.space_group_name_H-M   'P 1'
#
loop_
_entity.id
_entity.type
_entity.pdbx_description
1 polymer ?
#
loop_
_entity_poly.entity_id
_entity_poly.type
_entity_poly.pdbx_seq_one_letter_code
_entity_poly.pdbx_strand_id
1 'polypeptide(L)'
;MTRHLLVIGGQRCGSTYVADLLEAHPQVTMARPARPEPKVFLSDELAGRGIEWYRSTYFAHATDELVLGEKSTSYIEDPLAPARAVAMLGTPHVLVMLRDPVARAVSNWRFSTDHGLETRPLEVALGESLEQEAVWDPAATSVSPFAYLSRGRYADYLGPWSETFGDAMHVHFLADLLGDDRAVGDLYAALGVDASFRPERVARPVNPSSAPAPDLPADLHARLEGYFAASNQALSARLGRDLPWWNRPGGEPRNGLD
;
A
#
# COMPACT_ATOMS: atom_id res chain seq x y z
N MET A 1 7.72 25.19 6.61
CA MET A 1 8.73 24.13 6.49
C MET A 1 8.14 23.01 5.66
N THR A 2 8.88 22.53 4.68
CA THR A 2 8.47 21.42 3.83
C THR A 2 8.44 20.11 4.65
N ARG A 3 7.37 19.35 4.55
CA ARG A 3 7.17 18.06 5.25
C ARG A 3 7.44 16.91 4.32
N HIS A 4 7.84 15.78 4.86
CA HIS A 4 7.99 14.54 4.10
C HIS A 4 6.79 13.61 4.34
N LEU A 5 6.44 12.85 3.30
CA LEU A 5 5.41 11.82 3.33
C LEU A 5 5.96 10.52 2.76
N LEU A 6 5.76 9.41 3.45
CA LEU A 6 6.09 8.07 2.99
C LEU A 6 4.83 7.24 2.77
N VAL A 7 4.55 6.86 1.54
CA VAL A 7 3.52 5.85 1.22
C VAL A 7 4.18 4.48 1.28
N ILE A 8 4.06 3.80 2.43
CA ILE A 8 4.86 2.64 2.78
C ILE A 8 4.30 1.28 2.31
N GLY A 9 3.06 1.25 1.85
CA GLY A 9 2.38 0.01 1.46
C GLY A 9 0.86 0.16 1.62
N GLY A 10 0.04 -0.92 1.56
CA GLY A 10 0.40 -2.29 1.15
C GLY A 10 0.45 -2.45 -0.36
N GLN A 11 1.22 -3.41 -0.77
CA GLN A 11 1.25 -3.79 -2.19
C GLN A 11 -0.12 -4.30 -2.64
N ARG A 12 -0.58 -3.88 -3.83
CA ARG A 12 -1.90 -4.18 -4.40
C ARG A 12 -3.09 -3.64 -3.60
N CYS A 13 -2.85 -2.61 -2.76
CA CYS A 13 -3.86 -1.91 -1.98
C CYS A 13 -4.18 -0.50 -2.48
N GLY A 14 -3.88 -0.18 -3.74
CA GLY A 14 -4.18 1.14 -4.31
C GLY A 14 -3.11 2.21 -4.03
N SER A 15 -1.89 1.82 -3.67
CA SER A 15 -0.78 2.77 -3.42
C SER A 15 -0.42 3.63 -4.65
N THR A 16 -0.63 3.13 -5.87
CA THR A 16 -0.44 3.93 -7.09
C THR A 16 -1.56 4.95 -7.24
N TYR A 17 -2.81 4.56 -7.00
CA TYR A 17 -3.95 5.47 -7.03
C TYR A 17 -3.75 6.65 -6.05
N VAL A 18 -3.38 6.35 -4.80
CA VAL A 18 -3.16 7.41 -3.81
C VAL A 18 -1.94 8.29 -4.14
N ALA A 19 -0.89 7.72 -4.74
CA ALA A 19 0.26 8.50 -5.19
C ALA A 19 -0.13 9.48 -6.33
N ASP A 20 -0.95 9.03 -7.29
CA ASP A 20 -1.46 9.88 -8.37
C ASP A 20 -2.42 10.96 -7.83
N LEU A 21 -3.25 10.61 -6.83
CA LEU A 21 -4.11 11.55 -6.12
C LEU A 21 -3.30 12.65 -5.42
N LEU A 22 -2.22 12.28 -4.75
CA LEU A 22 -1.32 13.19 -4.06
C LEU A 22 -0.54 14.08 -5.03
N GLU A 23 0.00 13.52 -6.11
CA GLU A 23 0.73 14.29 -7.14
C GLU A 23 -0.18 15.28 -7.88
N ALA A 24 -1.49 15.03 -7.95
CA ALA A 24 -2.44 15.98 -8.54
C ALA A 24 -2.68 17.22 -7.67
N HIS A 25 -2.33 17.17 -6.37
CA HIS A 25 -2.53 18.27 -5.46
C HIS A 25 -1.42 19.35 -5.61
N PRO A 26 -1.74 20.64 -5.81
CA PRO A 26 -0.74 21.68 -6.11
C PRO A 26 0.28 21.92 -4.99
N GLN A 27 -0.02 21.50 -3.76
CA GLN A 27 0.88 21.65 -2.61
C GLN A 27 1.68 20.36 -2.28
N VAL A 28 1.58 19.33 -3.13
CA VAL A 28 2.27 18.05 -2.95
C VAL A 28 3.05 17.72 -4.21
N THR A 29 4.24 17.19 -4.09
CA THR A 29 4.95 16.56 -5.20
C THR A 29 5.51 15.22 -4.79
N MET A 30 5.48 14.27 -5.73
CA MET A 30 5.97 12.91 -5.49
C MET A 30 7.38 12.72 -6.05
N ALA A 31 8.14 11.81 -5.43
CA ALA A 31 9.50 11.47 -5.82
C ALA A 31 9.61 11.05 -7.30
N ARG A 32 10.64 11.48 -7.99
CA ARG A 32 10.95 11.11 -9.38
C ARG A 32 12.35 10.49 -9.49
N PRO A 33 12.49 9.38 -10.25
CA PRO A 33 11.43 8.69 -10.98
C PRO A 33 10.47 7.95 -10.04
N ALA A 34 9.19 7.82 -10.44
CA ALA A 34 8.21 7.04 -9.69
C ALA A 34 8.44 5.52 -9.82
N ARG A 35 9.17 5.11 -10.86
CA ARG A 35 9.58 3.72 -11.11
C ARG A 35 11.01 3.68 -11.65
N PRO A 36 11.89 2.80 -11.09
CA PRO A 36 11.64 1.98 -9.91
C PRO A 36 11.33 2.83 -8.66
N GLU A 37 10.60 2.26 -7.70
CA GLU A 37 10.37 2.91 -6.39
C GLU A 37 11.73 3.21 -5.72
N PRO A 38 11.89 4.34 -5.00
CA PRO A 38 13.16 4.75 -4.41
C PRO A 38 13.78 3.74 -3.44
N LYS A 39 12.97 3.13 -2.55
CA LYS A 39 13.38 2.08 -1.60
C LYS A 39 14.57 2.45 -0.71
N VAL A 40 14.76 3.74 -0.44
CA VAL A 40 15.91 4.29 0.30
C VAL A 40 16.04 3.67 1.69
N PHE A 41 14.92 3.49 2.39
CA PHE A 41 14.91 3.00 3.77
C PHE A 41 14.98 1.46 3.89
N LEU A 42 15.12 0.72 2.79
CA LEU A 42 15.45 -0.71 2.83
C LEU A 42 16.97 -0.98 2.95
N SER A 43 17.81 0.05 2.85
CA SER A 43 19.26 -0.08 2.84
C SER A 43 19.91 0.93 3.78
N ASP A 44 20.81 0.45 4.66
CA ASP A 44 21.62 1.33 5.51
C ASP A 44 22.53 2.24 4.69
N GLU A 45 23.05 1.74 3.55
CA GLU A 45 23.87 2.52 2.64
C GLU A 45 23.09 3.71 2.07
N LEU A 46 21.88 3.47 1.53
CA LEU A 46 21.07 4.54 0.94
C LEU A 46 20.54 5.51 2.00
N ALA A 47 20.07 5.00 3.13
CA ALA A 47 19.63 5.84 4.24
C ALA A 47 20.79 6.67 4.84
N GLY A 48 21.99 6.14 4.83
CA GLY A 48 23.20 6.83 5.31
C GLY A 48 23.66 8.00 4.43
N ARG A 49 23.16 8.14 3.21
CA ARG A 49 23.53 9.26 2.32
C ARG A 49 22.98 10.62 2.75
N GLY A 50 22.00 10.63 3.63
CA GLY A 50 21.45 11.83 4.24
C GLY A 50 20.43 12.60 3.41
N ILE A 51 19.80 13.58 4.05
CA ILE A 51 18.63 14.31 3.55
C ILE A 51 18.93 15.13 2.29
N GLU A 52 20.12 15.73 2.18
CA GLU A 52 20.48 16.56 1.03
C GLU A 52 20.60 15.69 -0.26
N TRP A 53 21.24 14.52 -0.14
CA TRP A 53 21.28 13.56 -1.23
C TRP A 53 19.87 13.09 -1.61
N TYR A 54 19.04 12.74 -0.62
CA TYR A 54 17.67 12.28 -0.84
C TYR A 54 16.85 13.31 -1.61
N ARG A 55 16.90 14.58 -1.17
CA ARG A 55 16.18 15.67 -1.83
C ARG A 55 16.70 15.95 -3.24
N SER A 56 18.02 16.05 -3.41
CA SER A 56 18.61 16.31 -4.73
C SER A 56 18.37 15.18 -5.72
N THR A 57 18.27 13.93 -5.22
CA THR A 57 18.07 12.75 -6.09
C THR A 57 16.62 12.60 -6.53
N TYR A 58 15.67 12.78 -5.61
CA TYR A 58 14.27 12.43 -5.85
C TYR A 58 13.34 13.63 -5.97
N PHE A 59 13.75 14.81 -5.52
CA PHE A 59 12.92 16.00 -5.46
C PHE A 59 13.58 17.24 -6.06
N ALA A 60 14.56 17.07 -6.95
CA ALA A 60 15.21 18.19 -7.65
C ALA A 60 14.23 19.04 -8.49
N HIS A 61 13.06 18.51 -8.80
CA HIS A 61 11.97 19.19 -9.52
C HIS A 61 11.02 19.97 -8.61
N ALA A 62 11.11 19.76 -7.29
CA ALA A 62 10.24 20.44 -6.33
C ALA A 62 10.55 21.96 -6.29
N THR A 63 9.52 22.75 -6.10
CA THR A 63 9.59 24.23 -6.06
C THR A 63 9.16 24.78 -4.72
N ASP A 64 7.86 24.93 -4.49
CA ASP A 64 7.25 25.54 -3.30
C ASP A 64 6.21 24.64 -2.63
N GLU A 65 6.17 23.37 -3.00
CA GLU A 65 5.24 22.40 -2.45
C GLU A 65 5.48 22.20 -0.94
N LEU A 66 4.39 22.03 -0.21
CA LEU A 66 4.40 21.87 1.24
C LEU A 66 4.78 20.45 1.68
N VAL A 67 4.53 19.47 0.79
CA VAL A 67 4.75 18.05 1.07
C VAL A 67 5.55 17.40 -0.06
N LEU A 68 6.64 16.74 0.31
CA LEU A 68 7.46 15.89 -0.56
C LEU A 68 7.14 14.43 -0.27
N GLY A 69 6.43 13.76 -1.18
CA GLY A 69 5.94 12.40 -1.02
C GLY A 69 6.82 11.37 -1.71
N GLU A 70 7.07 10.25 -1.06
CA GLU A 70 7.71 9.07 -1.66
C GLU A 70 6.79 7.87 -1.53
N LYS A 71 6.73 7.05 -2.58
CA LYS A 71 6.04 5.77 -2.55
C LYS A 71 7.03 4.63 -2.72
N SER A 72 7.17 3.80 -1.67
CA SER A 72 7.96 2.57 -1.67
C SER A 72 7.22 1.49 -0.89
N THR A 73 6.44 0.70 -1.60
CA THR A 73 5.46 -0.21 -1.01
C THR A 73 6.05 -1.40 -0.24
N SER A 74 7.35 -1.64 -0.40
CA SER A 74 8.07 -2.68 0.35
C SER A 74 8.49 -2.22 1.75
N TYR A 75 8.39 -0.94 2.09
CA TYR A 75 8.78 -0.45 3.41
C TYR A 75 7.98 -1.08 4.54
N ILE A 76 6.70 -1.33 4.32
CA ILE A 76 5.81 -1.90 5.35
C ILE A 76 6.34 -3.23 5.90
N GLU A 77 7.04 -4.01 5.06
CA GLU A 77 7.53 -5.36 5.39
C GLU A 77 8.90 -5.33 6.09
N ASP A 78 9.62 -4.21 6.07
CA ASP A 78 10.95 -4.09 6.68
C ASP A 78 10.87 -3.48 8.08
N PRO A 79 11.20 -4.24 9.15
CA PRO A 79 11.12 -3.74 10.51
C PRO A 79 12.17 -2.67 10.86
N LEU A 80 13.21 -2.49 10.03
CA LEU A 80 14.24 -1.47 10.24
C LEU A 80 13.95 -0.18 9.47
N ALA A 81 13.05 -0.21 8.49
CA ALA A 81 12.71 0.96 7.68
C ALA A 81 12.19 2.15 8.54
N PRO A 82 11.35 1.96 9.58
CA PRO A 82 10.92 3.07 10.44
C PRO A 82 12.08 3.82 11.09
N ALA A 83 13.05 3.11 11.66
CA ALA A 83 14.21 3.72 12.33
C ALA A 83 15.08 4.50 11.34
N ARG A 84 15.32 3.94 10.13
CA ARG A 84 16.05 4.61 9.06
C ARG A 84 15.33 5.88 8.59
N ALA A 85 14.01 5.82 8.46
CA ALA A 85 13.19 6.96 8.06
C ALA A 85 13.27 8.10 9.10
N VAL A 86 13.15 7.78 10.39
CA VAL A 86 13.33 8.77 11.49
C VAL A 86 14.72 9.39 11.46
N ALA A 87 15.76 8.58 11.29
CA ALA A 87 17.14 9.07 11.30
C ALA A 87 17.40 10.09 10.17
N MET A 88 16.78 9.94 9.00
CA MET A 88 16.95 10.85 7.85
C MET A 88 15.93 11.99 7.83
N LEU A 89 14.66 11.70 8.09
CA LEU A 89 13.55 12.63 7.83
C LEU A 89 12.95 13.24 9.10
N GLY A 90 13.35 12.76 10.29
CA GLY A 90 12.71 13.13 11.55
C GLY A 90 11.32 12.50 11.69
N THR A 91 10.28 13.31 11.68
CA THR A 91 8.89 12.83 11.81
C THR A 91 8.12 13.08 10.49
N PRO A 92 8.34 12.26 9.44
CA PRO A 92 7.52 12.33 8.24
C PRO A 92 6.10 11.87 8.52
N HIS A 93 5.13 12.30 7.71
CA HIS A 93 3.85 11.61 7.61
C HIS A 93 4.06 10.21 7.01
N VAL A 94 3.37 9.23 7.55
CA VAL A 94 3.38 7.85 7.03
C VAL A 94 1.98 7.48 6.59
N LEU A 95 1.83 7.08 5.34
CA LEU A 95 0.55 6.68 4.76
C LEU A 95 0.57 5.19 4.43
N VAL A 96 -0.41 4.49 4.96
CA VAL A 96 -0.64 3.06 4.71
C VAL A 96 -1.97 2.90 3.99
N MET A 97 -1.93 2.28 2.82
CA MET A 97 -3.12 1.89 2.07
C MET A 97 -3.43 0.42 2.30
N LEU A 98 -4.63 0.12 2.74
CA LEU A 98 -5.10 -1.24 2.98
C LEU A 98 -6.32 -1.56 2.12
N ARG A 99 -6.51 -2.85 1.89
CA ARG A 99 -7.63 -3.43 1.13
C ARG A 99 -8.05 -4.72 1.79
N ASP A 100 -9.26 -5.22 1.48
CA ASP A 100 -9.64 -6.59 1.79
C ASP A 100 -8.51 -7.57 1.42
N PRO A 101 -7.96 -8.35 2.35
CA PRO A 101 -6.79 -9.18 2.09
C PRO A 101 -7.04 -10.30 1.08
N VAL A 102 -8.28 -10.80 0.96
CA VAL A 102 -8.65 -11.78 -0.09
C VAL A 102 -8.63 -11.10 -1.46
N ALA A 103 -9.27 -9.94 -1.57
CA ALA A 103 -9.26 -9.15 -2.81
C ALA A 103 -7.84 -8.69 -3.18
N ARG A 104 -6.97 -8.41 -2.18
CA ARG A 104 -5.55 -8.11 -2.39
C ARG A 104 -4.80 -9.32 -2.96
N ALA A 105 -5.03 -10.52 -2.41
CA ALA A 105 -4.39 -11.75 -2.88
C ALA A 105 -4.75 -12.04 -4.34
N VAL A 106 -6.03 -11.94 -4.69
CA VAL A 106 -6.50 -12.06 -6.08
C VAL A 106 -5.83 -11.03 -6.99
N SER A 107 -5.76 -9.77 -6.57
CA SER A 107 -5.09 -8.70 -7.32
C SER A 107 -3.59 -8.96 -7.50
N ASN A 108 -2.92 -9.59 -6.52
CA ASN A 108 -1.51 -9.96 -6.65
C ASN A 108 -1.32 -11.10 -7.64
N TRP A 109 -2.16 -12.13 -7.58
CA TRP A 109 -2.13 -13.23 -8.54
C TRP A 109 -2.32 -12.71 -9.97
N ARG A 110 -3.34 -11.87 -10.21
CA ARG A 110 -3.57 -11.25 -11.53
C ARG A 110 -2.33 -10.50 -12.02
N PHE A 111 -1.75 -9.65 -11.15
CA PHE A 111 -0.54 -8.92 -11.48
C PHE A 111 0.61 -9.85 -11.88
N SER A 112 0.85 -10.92 -11.12
CA SER A 112 1.91 -11.88 -11.42
C SER A 112 1.66 -12.63 -12.72
N THR A 113 0.40 -12.97 -13.00
CA THR A 113 -0.02 -13.62 -14.27
C THR A 113 0.15 -12.67 -15.45
N ASP A 114 -0.32 -11.42 -15.35
CA ASP A 114 -0.19 -10.41 -16.41
C ASP A 114 1.28 -10.12 -16.79
N HIS A 115 2.21 -10.34 -15.84
CA HIS A 115 3.66 -10.17 -16.06
C HIS A 115 4.38 -11.48 -16.40
N GLY A 116 3.65 -12.58 -16.61
CA GLY A 116 4.21 -13.89 -16.95
C GLY A 116 5.03 -14.55 -15.83
N LEU A 117 4.86 -14.10 -14.59
CA LEU A 117 5.54 -14.64 -13.40
C LEU A 117 4.76 -15.79 -12.77
N GLU A 118 3.43 -15.85 -12.98
CA GLU A 118 2.55 -16.89 -12.48
C GLU A 118 1.83 -17.59 -13.63
N THR A 119 1.80 -18.91 -13.63
CA THR A 119 1.16 -19.74 -14.65
C THR A 119 0.08 -20.65 -14.10
N ARG A 120 0.00 -20.79 -12.76
CA ARG A 120 -1.01 -21.63 -12.12
C ARG A 120 -2.37 -20.92 -12.13
N PRO A 121 -3.48 -21.66 -12.28
CA PRO A 121 -4.82 -21.12 -12.04
C PRO A 121 -4.94 -20.47 -10.64
N LEU A 122 -5.83 -19.50 -10.50
CA LEU A 122 -6.03 -18.75 -9.25
C LEU A 122 -6.27 -19.65 -8.05
N GLU A 123 -7.19 -20.62 -8.21
CA GLU A 123 -7.58 -21.53 -7.14
C GLU A 123 -6.41 -22.44 -6.70
N VAL A 124 -5.55 -22.82 -7.63
CA VAL A 124 -4.35 -23.63 -7.35
C VAL A 124 -3.33 -22.77 -6.61
N ALA A 125 -3.01 -21.60 -7.15
CA ALA A 125 -1.98 -20.72 -6.58
C ALA A 125 -2.34 -20.26 -5.15
N LEU A 126 -3.59 -19.86 -4.91
CA LEU A 126 -4.02 -19.42 -3.57
C LEU A 126 -4.25 -20.63 -2.62
N GLY A 127 -4.76 -21.76 -3.14
CA GLY A 127 -4.94 -22.98 -2.37
C GLY A 127 -3.63 -23.54 -1.84
N GLU A 128 -2.60 -23.62 -2.68
CA GLU A 128 -1.26 -24.05 -2.28
C GLU A 128 -0.61 -23.06 -1.31
N SER A 129 -0.84 -21.75 -1.48
CA SER A 129 -0.29 -20.71 -0.59
C SER A 129 -0.85 -20.75 0.82
N LEU A 130 -1.98 -21.42 1.07
CA LEU A 130 -2.48 -21.67 2.42
C LEU A 130 -1.58 -22.64 3.19
N GLU A 131 -0.90 -23.55 2.50
CA GLU A 131 0.05 -24.49 3.09
C GLU A 131 1.46 -23.91 3.10
N GLN A 132 1.91 -23.39 1.94
CA GLN A 132 3.21 -22.80 1.78
C GLN A 132 3.24 -21.85 0.59
N GLU A 133 3.75 -20.62 0.76
CA GLU A 133 4.00 -19.72 -0.35
C GLU A 133 5.13 -20.24 -1.24
N ALA A 134 4.99 -20.05 -2.55
CA ALA A 134 5.97 -20.49 -3.52
C ALA A 134 7.32 -19.77 -3.33
N VAL A 135 8.40 -20.52 -3.49
CA VAL A 135 9.76 -19.98 -3.46
C VAL A 135 9.97 -19.10 -4.69
N TRP A 136 10.71 -18.03 -4.53
CA TRP A 136 11.04 -17.08 -5.58
C TRP A 136 12.55 -16.75 -5.57
N ASP A 137 13.03 -16.28 -6.72
CA ASP A 137 14.43 -15.88 -6.87
C ASP A 137 14.55 -14.34 -6.70
N PRO A 138 15.23 -13.84 -5.64
CA PRO A 138 15.45 -12.41 -5.43
C PRO A 138 16.29 -11.75 -6.53
N ALA A 139 17.07 -12.52 -7.30
CA ALA A 139 17.81 -12.00 -8.44
C ALA A 139 16.90 -11.70 -9.64
N ALA A 140 15.77 -12.43 -9.77
CA ALA A 140 14.81 -12.21 -10.85
C ALA A 140 13.87 -11.03 -10.57
N THR A 141 13.43 -10.88 -9.33
CA THR A 141 12.54 -9.78 -8.90
C THR A 141 12.92 -9.30 -7.51
N SER A 142 12.90 -7.99 -7.27
CA SER A 142 13.25 -7.39 -5.97
C SER A 142 12.25 -7.67 -4.85
N VAL A 143 11.09 -8.24 -5.19
CA VAL A 143 10.04 -8.64 -4.24
C VAL A 143 9.38 -9.90 -4.73
N SER A 144 8.95 -10.78 -3.81
CA SER A 144 8.27 -12.01 -4.19
C SER A 144 7.00 -11.73 -4.99
N PRO A 145 6.85 -12.30 -6.20
CA PRO A 145 5.61 -12.21 -6.94
C PRO A 145 4.51 -13.13 -6.37
N PHE A 146 4.86 -14.05 -5.46
CA PHE A 146 4.01 -15.12 -4.94
C PHE A 146 3.56 -14.92 -3.49
N ALA A 147 3.91 -13.81 -2.85
CA ALA A 147 3.46 -13.48 -1.49
C ALA A 147 1.97 -13.07 -1.48
N TYR A 148 1.12 -14.06 -1.87
CA TYR A 148 -0.32 -13.84 -2.00
C TYR A 148 -1.02 -13.69 -0.66
N LEU A 149 -0.58 -14.41 0.35
CA LEU A 149 -1.28 -14.42 1.64
C LEU A 149 -0.52 -13.66 2.72
N SER A 150 0.79 -13.85 2.85
CA SER A 150 1.59 -13.21 3.90
C SER A 150 1.40 -11.70 3.93
N ARG A 151 1.45 -11.03 2.77
CA ARG A 151 1.28 -9.58 2.66
C ARG A 151 -0.11 -9.05 2.99
N GLY A 152 -1.12 -9.91 3.09
CA GLY A 152 -2.46 -9.57 3.55
C GLY A 152 -2.60 -9.60 5.07
N ARG A 153 -1.61 -10.08 5.79
CA ARG A 153 -1.56 -10.12 7.26
C ARG A 153 -1.05 -8.80 7.83
N TYR A 154 -1.75 -7.73 7.56
CA TYR A 154 -1.29 -6.35 7.82
C TYR A 154 -0.87 -6.09 9.27
N ALA A 155 -1.56 -6.70 10.24
CA ALA A 155 -1.23 -6.53 11.65
C ALA A 155 0.20 -6.95 11.99
N ASP A 156 0.76 -7.92 11.24
CA ASP A 156 2.10 -8.45 11.48
C ASP A 156 3.20 -7.42 11.13
N TYR A 157 2.88 -6.44 10.29
CA TYR A 157 3.84 -5.46 9.79
C TYR A 157 3.71 -4.06 10.41
N LEU A 158 2.53 -3.69 10.90
CA LEU A 158 2.25 -2.31 11.33
C LEU A 158 2.83 -1.95 12.69
N GLY A 159 3.25 -2.94 13.50
CA GLY A 159 3.79 -2.71 14.84
C GLY A 159 4.90 -1.66 14.87
N PRO A 160 6.04 -1.92 14.21
CA PRO A 160 7.19 -1.02 14.22
C PRO A 160 6.86 0.40 13.72
N TRP A 161 5.98 0.51 12.72
CA TRP A 161 5.54 1.78 12.17
C TRP A 161 4.66 2.58 13.12
N SER A 162 3.66 1.93 13.73
CA SER A 162 2.76 2.60 14.68
C SER A 162 3.48 3.01 15.98
N GLU A 163 4.42 2.22 16.45
CA GLU A 163 5.24 2.53 17.62
C GLU A 163 6.18 3.72 17.37
N THR A 164 6.69 3.83 16.13
CA THR A 164 7.64 4.90 15.78
C THR A 164 6.94 6.21 15.45
N PHE A 165 5.82 6.18 14.73
CA PHE A 165 5.21 7.39 14.15
C PHE A 165 3.90 7.81 14.81
N GLY A 166 3.25 6.94 15.60
CA GLY A 166 2.02 7.29 16.34
C GLY A 166 0.99 8.00 15.46
N ASP A 167 0.59 9.19 15.86
CA ASP A 167 -0.42 10.02 15.16
C ASP A 167 0.03 10.50 13.76
N ALA A 168 1.32 10.44 13.45
CA ALA A 168 1.82 10.76 12.11
C ALA A 168 1.63 9.60 11.11
N MET A 169 1.16 8.43 11.58
CA MET A 169 0.80 7.30 10.74
C MET A 169 -0.69 7.31 10.41
N HIS A 170 -1.01 7.45 9.12
CA HIS A 170 -2.38 7.49 8.60
C HIS A 170 -2.69 6.20 7.87
N VAL A 171 -3.75 5.49 8.29
CA VAL A 171 -4.20 4.26 7.64
C VAL A 171 -5.51 4.52 6.92
N HIS A 172 -5.52 4.33 5.60
CA HIS A 172 -6.70 4.47 4.76
C HIS A 172 -7.03 3.16 4.05
N PHE A 173 -8.32 2.94 3.84
CA PHE A 173 -8.78 1.82 3.04
C PHE A 173 -9.05 2.28 1.60
N LEU A 174 -8.64 1.48 0.63
CA LEU A 174 -8.84 1.81 -0.79
C LEU A 174 -10.31 2.11 -1.10
N ALA A 175 -11.23 1.32 -0.52
CA ALA A 175 -12.65 1.48 -0.75
C ALA A 175 -13.20 2.85 -0.30
N ASP A 176 -12.62 3.43 0.77
CA ASP A 176 -13.04 4.73 1.29
C ASP A 176 -12.62 5.86 0.32
N LEU A 177 -11.39 5.79 -0.20
CA LEU A 177 -10.87 6.83 -1.09
C LEU A 177 -11.46 6.79 -2.50
N LEU A 178 -11.93 5.62 -2.96
CA LEU A 178 -12.49 5.48 -4.31
C LEU A 178 -13.91 6.03 -4.46
N GLY A 179 -14.64 6.20 -3.37
CA GLY A 179 -16.07 6.53 -3.42
C GLY A 179 -16.47 7.77 -2.62
N ASP A 180 -15.54 8.43 -1.95
CA ASP A 180 -15.87 9.49 -1.02
C ASP A 180 -14.88 10.67 -1.08
N ASP A 181 -15.32 11.78 -1.69
CA ASP A 181 -14.57 13.04 -1.75
C ASP A 181 -14.23 13.59 -0.35
N ARG A 182 -15.02 13.24 0.66
CA ARG A 182 -14.73 13.62 2.04
C ARG A 182 -13.50 12.88 2.56
N ALA A 183 -13.40 11.58 2.31
CA ALA A 183 -12.23 10.79 2.72
C ALA A 183 -10.94 11.31 2.07
N VAL A 184 -11.01 11.80 0.82
CA VAL A 184 -9.90 12.48 0.14
C VAL A 184 -9.56 13.80 0.83
N GLY A 185 -10.56 14.61 1.18
CA GLY A 185 -10.36 15.86 1.92
C GLY A 185 -9.73 15.62 3.30
N ASP A 186 -10.19 14.59 4.02
CA ASP A 186 -9.65 14.20 5.33
C ASP A 186 -8.17 13.77 5.21
N LEU A 187 -7.79 13.06 4.14
CA LEU A 187 -6.40 12.74 3.84
C LEU A 187 -5.56 14.01 3.63
N TYR A 188 -6.03 14.96 2.82
CA TYR A 188 -5.33 16.22 2.58
C TYR A 188 -5.20 17.05 3.87
N ALA A 189 -6.27 17.13 4.67
CA ALA A 189 -6.24 17.80 5.98
C ALA A 189 -5.20 17.17 6.91
N ALA A 190 -5.12 15.85 6.98
CA ALA A 190 -4.14 15.12 7.79
C ALA A 190 -2.70 15.43 7.37
N LEU A 191 -2.46 15.66 6.07
CA LEU A 191 -1.17 16.10 5.53
C LEU A 191 -0.94 17.60 5.69
N GLY A 192 -1.95 18.36 6.13
CA GLY A 192 -1.91 19.82 6.30
C GLY A 192 -1.78 20.59 4.99
N VAL A 193 -2.38 20.10 3.93
CA VAL A 193 -2.56 20.78 2.64
C VAL A 193 -4.03 21.14 2.46
N ASP A 194 -4.38 21.85 1.39
CA ASP A 194 -5.74 22.33 1.15
C ASP A 194 -6.75 21.18 1.02
N ALA A 195 -7.53 20.96 2.06
CA ALA A 195 -8.55 19.91 2.12
C ALA A 195 -9.74 20.13 1.17
N SER A 196 -9.88 21.33 0.60
CA SER A 196 -10.95 21.67 -0.35
C SER A 196 -10.61 21.30 -1.79
N PHE A 197 -9.34 21.06 -2.08
CA PHE A 197 -8.89 20.67 -3.42
C PHE A 197 -9.56 19.36 -3.88
N ARG A 198 -10.01 19.35 -5.12
CA ARG A 198 -10.58 18.17 -5.78
C ARG A 198 -9.91 18.02 -7.13
N PRO A 199 -9.18 16.90 -7.36
CA PRO A 199 -8.55 16.65 -8.65
C PRO A 199 -9.61 16.38 -9.71
N GLU A 200 -9.47 17.00 -10.87
CA GLU A 200 -10.45 16.88 -11.97
C GLU A 200 -10.65 15.45 -12.49
N ARG A 201 -9.71 14.55 -12.30
CA ARG A 201 -9.82 13.11 -12.61
C ARG A 201 -8.70 12.28 -11.99
N VAL A 202 -9.00 11.57 -10.93
CA VAL A 202 -8.25 10.36 -10.52
C VAL A 202 -9.13 9.10 -10.65
N ALA A 203 -10.17 9.17 -11.49
CA ALA A 203 -11.21 8.15 -11.61
C ALA A 203 -10.85 6.98 -12.56
N ARG A 204 -9.57 6.70 -12.81
CA ARG A 204 -9.20 5.51 -13.60
C ARG A 204 -8.52 4.49 -12.70
N PRO A 205 -8.91 3.21 -12.77
CA PRO A 205 -8.14 2.14 -12.15
C PRO A 205 -6.70 2.22 -12.67
N VAL A 206 -5.76 2.54 -11.78
CA VAL A 206 -4.34 2.57 -12.14
C VAL A 206 -3.85 1.14 -12.15
N ASN A 207 -3.36 0.67 -13.28
CA ASN A 207 -3.01 -0.72 -13.58
C ASN A 207 -4.23 -1.68 -13.54
N PRO A 208 -5.27 -1.47 -14.38
CA PRO A 208 -6.31 -2.48 -14.54
C PRO A 208 -5.64 -3.76 -15.06
N SER A 209 -6.02 -4.90 -14.49
CA SER A 209 -5.61 -6.18 -15.06
C SER A 209 -6.27 -6.41 -16.41
N SER A 210 -5.61 -7.16 -17.29
CA SER A 210 -6.04 -7.38 -18.69
C SER A 210 -7.39 -8.12 -18.82
N ALA A 211 -7.80 -8.84 -17.76
CA ALA A 211 -9.05 -9.61 -17.74
C ALA A 211 -9.78 -9.43 -16.39
N PRO A 212 -11.10 -9.65 -16.32
CA PRO A 212 -11.85 -9.71 -15.07
C PRO A 212 -11.22 -10.71 -14.09
N ALA A 213 -11.36 -10.45 -12.79
CA ALA A 213 -10.93 -11.42 -11.79
C ALA A 213 -11.80 -12.69 -11.93
N PRO A 214 -11.19 -13.90 -11.99
CA PRO A 214 -11.95 -15.11 -11.91
C PRO A 214 -12.64 -15.22 -10.54
N ASP A 215 -13.82 -15.83 -10.51
CA ASP A 215 -14.53 -16.10 -9.27
C ASP A 215 -13.75 -17.10 -8.41
N LEU A 216 -13.65 -16.81 -7.12
CA LEU A 216 -13.11 -17.76 -6.16
C LEU A 216 -14.17 -18.81 -5.81
N PRO A 217 -13.84 -20.11 -5.81
CA PRO A 217 -14.70 -21.14 -5.21
C PRO A 217 -15.05 -20.78 -3.78
N ALA A 218 -16.31 -20.97 -3.38
CA ALA A 218 -16.82 -20.55 -2.08
C ALA A 218 -16.06 -21.18 -0.89
N ASP A 219 -15.65 -22.45 -1.03
CA ASP A 219 -14.85 -23.16 -0.03
C ASP A 219 -13.44 -22.58 0.11
N LEU A 220 -12.79 -22.21 -1.00
CA LEU A 220 -11.49 -21.54 -0.97
C LEU A 220 -11.61 -20.14 -0.37
N HIS A 221 -12.66 -19.39 -0.72
CA HIS A 221 -12.92 -18.08 -0.14
C HIS A 221 -13.04 -18.16 1.40
N ALA A 222 -13.84 -19.10 1.90
CA ALA A 222 -14.00 -19.31 3.34
C ALA A 222 -12.68 -19.72 4.05
N ARG A 223 -11.84 -20.53 3.40
CA ARG A 223 -10.51 -20.89 3.94
C ARG A 223 -9.59 -19.66 4.00
N LEU A 224 -9.60 -18.79 2.99
CA LEU A 224 -8.83 -17.56 2.96
C LEU A 224 -9.31 -16.58 4.04
N GLU A 225 -10.61 -16.39 4.21
CA GLU A 225 -11.17 -15.61 5.32
C GLU A 225 -10.72 -16.12 6.68
N GLY A 226 -10.77 -17.45 6.88
CA GLY A 226 -10.25 -18.10 8.08
C GLY A 226 -8.77 -17.84 8.31
N TYR A 227 -7.95 -17.91 7.26
CA TYR A 227 -6.52 -17.61 7.34
C TYR A 227 -6.25 -16.16 7.81
N PHE A 228 -7.02 -15.18 7.33
CA PHE A 228 -6.84 -13.78 7.70
C PHE A 228 -7.52 -13.37 9.01
N ALA A 229 -8.41 -14.20 9.57
CA ALA A 229 -9.26 -13.82 10.69
C ALA A 229 -8.48 -13.25 11.89
N ALA A 230 -7.44 -13.93 12.34
CA ALA A 230 -6.63 -13.49 13.48
C ALA A 230 -5.88 -12.16 13.19
N SER A 231 -5.31 -12.01 11.99
CA SER A 231 -4.65 -10.77 11.58
C SER A 231 -5.64 -9.62 11.44
N ASN A 232 -6.83 -9.86 10.90
CA ASN A 232 -7.90 -8.86 10.81
C ASN A 232 -8.38 -8.41 12.21
N GLN A 233 -8.53 -9.35 13.14
CA GLN A 233 -8.89 -9.02 14.53
C GLN A 233 -7.82 -8.15 15.19
N ALA A 234 -6.55 -8.50 15.05
CA ALA A 234 -5.44 -7.72 15.59
C ALA A 234 -5.35 -6.33 14.92
N LEU A 235 -5.61 -6.25 13.61
CA LEU A 235 -5.65 -4.98 12.87
C LEU A 235 -6.77 -4.07 13.37
N SER A 236 -8.00 -4.59 13.50
CA SER A 236 -9.14 -3.84 14.01
C SER A 236 -8.89 -3.31 15.42
N ALA A 237 -8.34 -4.16 16.30
CA ALA A 237 -7.98 -3.75 17.66
C ALA A 237 -6.91 -2.65 17.67
N ARG A 238 -5.89 -2.73 16.82
CA ARG A 238 -4.83 -1.72 16.69
C ARG A 238 -5.38 -0.39 16.17
N LEU A 239 -6.29 -0.42 15.19
CA LEU A 239 -6.86 0.78 14.59
C LEU A 239 -8.01 1.38 15.42
N GLY A 240 -8.52 0.66 16.42
CA GLY A 240 -9.68 1.07 17.23
C GLY A 240 -10.97 1.24 16.41
N ARG A 241 -11.07 0.54 15.27
CA ARG A 241 -12.24 0.62 14.37
C ARG A 241 -12.47 -0.68 13.60
N ASP A 242 -13.73 -0.86 13.16
CA ASP A 242 -14.09 -1.98 12.30
C ASP A 242 -13.42 -1.88 10.92
N LEU A 243 -13.13 -3.04 10.33
CA LEU A 243 -12.57 -3.12 8.99
C LEU A 243 -13.72 -3.15 7.97
N PRO A 244 -13.64 -2.41 6.84
CA PRO A 244 -14.72 -2.32 5.86
C PRO A 244 -15.15 -3.66 5.24
N TRP A 245 -14.27 -4.65 5.27
CA TRP A 245 -14.53 -6.00 4.73
C TRP A 245 -14.97 -7.01 5.79
N TRP A 246 -14.89 -6.70 7.09
CA TRP A 246 -15.10 -7.69 8.16
C TRP A 246 -16.55 -7.88 8.55
N ASN A 247 -17.39 -6.85 8.35
CA ASN A 247 -18.81 -6.84 8.75
C ASN A 247 -19.76 -7.16 7.58
N ARG A 248 -19.38 -8.00 6.64
CA ARG A 248 -20.27 -8.43 5.57
C ARG A 248 -21.00 -9.72 5.97
N PRO A 249 -22.28 -9.67 6.37
CA PRO A 249 -23.08 -10.88 6.40
C PRO A 249 -23.25 -11.36 4.95
N GLY A 250 -22.68 -12.55 4.65
CA GLY A 250 -22.95 -13.27 3.41
C GLY A 250 -22.28 -12.77 2.15
N GLY A 251 -20.99 -12.44 2.20
CA GLY A 251 -20.07 -12.62 1.05
C GLY A 251 -20.47 -12.09 -0.33
N GLU A 252 -21.37 -11.11 -0.48
CA GLU A 252 -21.57 -10.49 -1.78
C GLU A 252 -20.44 -9.49 -2.05
N PRO A 253 -19.60 -9.72 -3.10
CA PRO A 253 -18.67 -8.71 -3.55
C PRO A 253 -19.50 -7.50 -4.00
N ARG A 254 -19.18 -6.31 -3.50
CA ARG A 254 -19.59 -5.09 -4.20
C ARG A 254 -18.88 -5.12 -5.55
N ASN A 255 -19.58 -5.63 -6.57
CA ASN A 255 -19.19 -5.46 -7.95
C ASN A 255 -19.17 -3.96 -8.25
N GLY A 256 -18.00 -3.46 -8.50
CA GLY A 256 -17.81 -2.09 -8.89
C GLY A 256 -16.45 -1.59 -8.45
N LEU A 257 -15.52 -1.72 -9.30
CA LEU A 257 -14.18 -1.15 -9.46
C LEU A 257 -13.11 -2.24 -9.61
N ASP A 258 -13.27 -3.05 -10.66
CA ASP A 258 -12.15 -3.74 -11.30
C ASP A 258 -11.37 -2.78 -12.20
#